data_02e3fab836eabcf6bbd29b1c01f6cf59
#
_entry.id   02e3fab836eabcf6bbd29b1c01f6cf59
#
_cell.length_a   1.000
_cell.length_b   1.000
_cell.length_c   1.000
_cell.angle_alpha   90.00
_cell.angle_beta   90.00
_cell.angle_gamma   90.00
#
_symmetry.space_group_name_H-M   'P 1'
#
loop_
_entity.id
_entity.type
_entity.pdbx_description
1 polymer ?
#
loop_
_entity_poly.entity_id
_entity_poly.type
_entity_poly.pdbx_seq_one_letter_code
_entity_poly.pdbx_strand_id
1 'polypeptide(L)'
;MTLTSSPSLDSTLDPSVLSEQLGLAGHVMDEGSLQHSVQRFAEQKIVLPTFGELAEPSRIGKDVTKGVDKNAADPRNLFRVHWYNNMAGDTVAVPEHVVLPPSLTGVESPIIVVFGDRFPMITAHKVLAAYSCFVPRVITGQFDPTRHRAVWPSTGNYARGGIAISRLMGSRGVAVLPAGMSQERFDWLDKWVVDKADVVRTPGTESNVKEIYDACNEMAKDPGNFILNQFCEFGNHVGHYEVTGRALAHAFEHVKANGHSDIRLAAFTSATGSGGTIAAGDRLKDIYGTRIVAVEALECPTMLENGFGEHNIQGIGDKHIPLIQNIMNTDVVVGVSDRATDELDVLFNTPAGQKYLAERHNASPELIDALTHFGFSSICNVLAAIKTAKLLGYGANDAIVTIATDGSDLYPSERKKTIAHRFPKGFSEIDAAEIFSEHLGSVSTDNMIDCTERDRNRIFNLGYYTWVEQQGTPLAVFEARRSQSFWRTVRGFAPVWDNLITEFNQRVARFTK
;
A
#
# COMPACT_ATOMS: atom_id res chain seq x y z
N MET A 1 14.10 -4.79 43.06
CA MET A 1 14.66 -3.95 42.00
C MET A 1 13.49 -3.22 41.34
N THR A 2 13.34 -1.97 41.67
CA THR A 2 12.30 -1.08 41.16
C THR A 2 12.57 -0.79 39.70
N LEU A 3 11.61 -1.15 38.84
CA LEU A 3 11.59 -0.77 37.44
C LEU A 3 11.47 0.77 37.37
N THR A 4 12.55 1.42 36.98
CA THR A 4 12.57 2.85 36.70
C THR A 4 11.66 3.13 35.53
N SER A 5 10.73 4.05 35.73
CA SER A 5 9.85 4.64 34.72
C SER A 5 10.65 5.03 33.47
N SER A 6 10.18 4.59 32.30
CA SER A 6 10.69 5.02 31.00
C SER A 6 10.74 6.53 30.92
N PRO A 7 11.82 7.14 30.43
CA PRO A 7 11.89 8.59 30.27
C PRO A 7 10.79 9.05 29.33
N SER A 8 10.02 10.04 29.76
CA SER A 8 9.06 10.74 28.93
C SER A 8 9.82 11.46 27.80
N LEU A 9 9.66 11.01 26.57
CA LEU A 9 10.19 11.64 25.35
C LEU A 9 9.44 12.92 24.98
N ASP A 10 9.36 13.82 25.93
CA ASP A 10 8.64 15.09 25.74
C ASP A 10 9.65 16.23 25.66
N SER A 11 10.41 16.40 24.65
CA SER A 11 11.02 17.72 24.42
C SER A 11 12.37 17.85 23.69
N THR A 12 13.00 16.83 23.15
CA THR A 12 14.40 17.01 22.68
C THR A 12 14.76 16.55 21.28
N LEU A 13 13.82 16.13 20.47
CA LEU A 13 14.10 15.90 19.04
C LEU A 13 13.85 17.23 18.31
N ASP A 14 14.94 17.87 17.84
CA ASP A 14 14.85 19.02 16.95
C ASP A 14 14.01 18.62 15.71
N PRO A 15 12.89 19.29 15.45
CA PRO A 15 12.07 18.99 14.26
C PRO A 15 12.87 19.03 12.95
N SER A 16 13.93 19.82 12.85
CA SER A 16 14.80 19.89 11.67
C SER A 16 15.62 18.62 11.47
N VAL A 17 16.13 18.01 12.53
CA VAL A 17 16.88 16.75 12.48
C VAL A 17 15.96 15.59 12.11
N LEU A 18 14.73 15.57 12.62
CA LEU A 18 13.72 14.60 12.23
C LEU A 18 13.36 14.73 10.74
N SER A 19 13.24 15.96 10.24
CA SER A 19 12.79 16.22 8.87
C SER A 19 13.78 15.75 7.81
N GLU A 20 15.06 16.01 7.97
CA GLU A 20 16.09 15.66 6.97
C GLU A 20 16.28 14.15 6.83
N GLN A 21 16.40 13.45 7.95
CA GLN A 21 16.69 12.01 7.97
C GLN A 21 15.50 11.14 7.57
N LEU A 22 14.26 11.63 7.80
CA LEU A 22 13.03 10.87 7.57
C LEU A 22 12.27 11.30 6.32
N GLY A 23 12.80 12.22 5.51
CA GLY A 23 12.10 12.76 4.35
C GLY A 23 10.96 13.71 4.70
N LEU A 24 10.92 14.22 5.92
CA LEU A 24 9.87 15.09 6.45
C LEU A 24 10.33 16.57 6.45
N ALA A 25 10.67 17.12 5.28
CA ALA A 25 11.00 18.54 5.17
C ALA A 25 9.72 19.38 5.05
N GLY A 26 9.59 20.40 5.89
CA GLY A 26 8.48 21.34 5.89
C GLY A 26 8.82 22.70 5.23
N HIS A 27 9.97 22.81 4.57
CA HIS A 27 10.45 24.04 3.92
C HIS A 27 11.37 23.70 2.75
N VAL A 28 11.67 24.68 1.92
CA VAL A 28 12.64 24.51 0.83
C VAL A 28 14.04 24.36 1.40
N MET A 29 14.72 23.28 1.05
CA MET A 29 16.07 22.94 1.51
C MET A 29 17.15 23.38 0.52
N ASP A 30 16.87 23.28 -0.78
CA ASP A 30 17.75 23.71 -1.88
C ASP A 30 16.96 24.48 -2.94
N GLU A 31 17.12 25.80 -2.95
CA GLU A 31 16.43 26.68 -3.91
C GLU A 31 16.91 26.46 -5.34
N GLY A 32 18.19 26.09 -5.56
CA GLY A 32 18.74 25.82 -6.89
C GLY A 32 18.09 24.59 -7.53
N SER A 33 18.06 23.48 -6.81
CA SER A 33 17.39 22.24 -7.24
C SER A 33 15.88 22.45 -7.42
N LEU A 34 15.26 23.24 -6.55
CA LEU A 34 13.84 23.61 -6.69
C LEU A 34 13.59 24.37 -7.99
N GLN A 35 14.46 25.34 -8.33
CA GLN A 35 14.33 26.11 -9.55
C GLN A 35 14.46 25.23 -10.82
N HIS A 36 15.35 24.24 -10.83
CA HIS A 36 15.45 23.26 -11.92
C HIS A 36 14.14 22.45 -12.06
N SER A 37 13.54 22.06 -10.93
CA SER A 37 12.25 21.38 -10.93
C SER A 37 11.13 22.28 -11.46
N VAL A 38 11.06 23.54 -11.04
CA VAL A 38 10.08 24.52 -11.52
C VAL A 38 10.21 24.71 -13.04
N GLN A 39 11.42 24.87 -13.57
CA GLN A 39 11.66 25.01 -14.99
C GLN A 39 11.18 23.76 -15.76
N ARG A 40 11.58 22.55 -15.32
CA ARG A 40 11.20 21.28 -15.96
C ARG A 40 9.68 21.12 -15.99
N PHE A 41 8.99 21.45 -14.90
CA PHE A 41 7.54 21.34 -14.80
C PHE A 41 6.83 22.37 -15.69
N ALA A 42 7.37 23.59 -15.81
CA ALA A 42 6.85 24.59 -16.72
C ALA A 42 6.98 24.15 -18.20
N GLU A 43 8.15 23.64 -18.59
CA GLU A 43 8.42 23.13 -19.95
C GLU A 43 7.47 21.99 -20.33
N GLN A 44 7.14 21.10 -19.38
CA GLN A 44 6.30 19.92 -19.60
C GLN A 44 4.83 20.13 -19.18
N LYS A 45 4.46 21.33 -18.73
CA LYS A 45 3.11 21.69 -18.26
C LYS A 45 2.59 20.78 -17.16
N ILE A 46 3.48 20.41 -16.22
CA ILE A 46 3.16 19.56 -15.10
C ILE A 46 2.60 20.40 -13.96
N VAL A 47 1.49 19.97 -13.38
CA VAL A 47 0.88 20.54 -12.18
C VAL A 47 0.69 19.42 -11.17
N LEU A 48 1.05 19.66 -9.91
CA LEU A 48 0.93 18.67 -8.83
C LEU A 48 -0.41 18.83 -8.10
N PRO A 49 -1.21 17.76 -7.96
CA PRO A 49 -2.33 17.77 -7.03
C PRO A 49 -1.83 17.82 -5.57
N THR A 50 -2.55 18.51 -4.70
CA THR A 50 -2.33 18.46 -3.26
C THR A 50 -2.84 17.15 -2.67
N PHE A 51 -2.35 16.76 -1.48
CA PHE A 51 -2.90 15.60 -0.76
C PHE A 51 -4.37 15.80 -0.41
N GLY A 52 -4.76 17.05 -0.10
CA GLY A 52 -6.15 17.42 0.13
C GLY A 52 -7.04 17.21 -1.09
N GLU A 53 -6.57 17.53 -2.31
CA GLU A 53 -7.30 17.25 -3.56
C GLU A 53 -7.39 15.75 -3.84
N LEU A 54 -6.32 14.98 -3.61
CA LEU A 54 -6.35 13.52 -3.78
C LEU A 54 -7.24 12.82 -2.74
N ALA A 55 -7.35 13.37 -1.55
CA ALA A 55 -8.25 12.87 -0.50
C ALA A 55 -9.72 13.23 -0.77
N GLU A 56 -9.97 14.33 -1.48
CA GLU A 56 -11.29 14.87 -1.81
C GLU A 56 -11.35 15.33 -3.27
N PRO A 57 -11.40 14.39 -4.24
CA PRO A 57 -11.29 14.71 -5.67
C PRO A 57 -12.41 15.58 -6.24
N SER A 58 -13.49 15.80 -5.50
CA SER A 58 -14.51 16.81 -5.82
C SER A 58 -13.93 18.24 -5.96
N ARG A 59 -12.75 18.49 -5.37
CA ARG A 59 -12.00 19.75 -5.49
C ARG A 59 -11.22 19.87 -6.79
N ILE A 60 -10.98 18.75 -7.49
CA ILE A 60 -10.27 18.73 -8.77
C ILE A 60 -11.23 19.21 -9.86
N GLY A 61 -10.75 20.12 -10.71
CA GLY A 61 -11.55 20.61 -11.83
C GLY A 61 -11.95 19.48 -12.79
N LYS A 62 -13.23 19.40 -13.14
CA LYS A 62 -13.82 18.30 -13.94
C LYS A 62 -13.16 18.10 -15.31
N ASP A 63 -12.54 19.13 -15.85
CA ASP A 63 -11.90 19.08 -17.18
C ASP A 63 -10.40 18.73 -17.13
N VAL A 64 -9.79 18.63 -15.94
CA VAL A 64 -8.34 18.37 -15.79
C VAL A 64 -7.92 17.09 -16.49
N THR A 65 -8.66 16.01 -16.32
CA THR A 65 -8.34 14.68 -16.88
C THR A 65 -9.15 14.34 -18.13
N LYS A 66 -9.99 15.26 -18.62
CA LYS A 66 -10.88 15.04 -19.76
C LYS A 66 -10.09 14.71 -21.04
N GLY A 67 -10.49 13.60 -21.68
CA GLY A 67 -9.85 13.14 -22.92
C GLY A 67 -8.45 12.53 -22.74
N VAL A 68 -8.01 12.30 -21.49
CA VAL A 68 -6.75 11.63 -21.18
C VAL A 68 -7.01 10.16 -20.94
N ASP A 69 -6.31 9.28 -21.66
CA ASP A 69 -6.27 7.85 -21.33
C ASP A 69 -5.62 7.66 -19.95
N LYS A 70 -6.30 6.97 -19.04
CA LYS A 70 -5.81 6.70 -17.68
C LYS A 70 -4.49 5.93 -17.64
N ASN A 71 -4.13 5.23 -18.71
CA ASN A 71 -2.90 4.45 -18.83
C ASN A 71 -1.82 5.16 -19.65
N ALA A 72 -2.05 6.41 -20.10
CA ALA A 72 -1.05 7.18 -20.81
C ALA A 72 -0.03 7.82 -19.85
N ALA A 73 1.18 8.05 -20.34
CA ALA A 73 2.20 8.85 -19.66
C ALA A 73 1.91 10.36 -19.80
N ASP A 74 0.72 10.78 -19.39
CA ASP A 74 0.26 12.17 -19.43
C ASP A 74 0.28 12.74 -17.99
N PRO A 75 0.95 13.88 -17.73
CA PRO A 75 1.04 14.47 -16.38
C PRO A 75 -0.32 14.70 -15.70
N ARG A 76 -1.40 14.88 -16.46
CA ARG A 76 -2.75 15.03 -15.91
C ARG A 76 -3.25 13.78 -15.18
N ASN A 77 -2.65 12.60 -15.43
CA ASN A 77 -2.94 11.40 -14.66
C ASN A 77 -2.46 11.46 -13.20
N LEU A 78 -1.63 12.43 -12.82
CA LEU A 78 -1.36 12.73 -11.40
C LEU A 78 -2.64 13.03 -10.62
N PHE A 79 -3.62 13.70 -11.25
CA PHE A 79 -4.92 14.02 -10.68
C PHE A 79 -5.87 12.81 -10.57
N ARG A 80 -5.47 11.62 -11.01
CA ARG A 80 -6.17 10.34 -10.80
C ARG A 80 -5.51 9.47 -9.74
N VAL A 81 -4.49 9.94 -9.04
CA VAL A 81 -3.77 9.17 -8.00
C VAL A 81 -4.60 9.19 -6.71
N HIS A 82 -5.83 8.68 -6.78
CA HIS A 82 -6.79 8.64 -5.67
C HIS A 82 -7.76 7.45 -5.79
N TRP A 83 -8.50 7.16 -4.73
CA TRP A 83 -9.42 6.01 -4.63
C TRP A 83 -10.76 6.19 -5.37
N TYR A 84 -11.07 7.39 -5.84
CA TYR A 84 -12.37 7.75 -6.43
C TYR A 84 -12.37 7.60 -7.96
N ASN A 85 -11.74 6.59 -8.51
CA ASN A 85 -11.83 6.26 -9.93
C ASN A 85 -12.70 5.01 -10.14
N ASN A 86 -13.42 4.96 -11.28
CA ASN A 86 -14.01 3.75 -11.81
C ASN A 86 -13.04 3.03 -12.76
N MET A 87 -13.47 1.88 -13.30
CA MET A 87 -12.66 1.12 -14.27
C MET A 87 -12.31 1.90 -15.54
N ALA A 88 -13.12 2.87 -15.95
CA ALA A 88 -12.81 3.74 -17.10
C ALA A 88 -11.81 4.85 -16.76
N GLY A 89 -11.56 5.11 -15.47
CA GLY A 89 -10.71 6.20 -15.00
C GLY A 89 -11.46 7.51 -14.79
N ASP A 90 -12.80 7.47 -14.77
CA ASP A 90 -13.61 8.62 -14.42
C ASP A 90 -13.73 8.74 -12.91
N THR A 91 -13.77 9.98 -12.41
CA THR A 91 -13.97 10.23 -10.98
C THR A 91 -15.41 9.94 -10.58
N VAL A 92 -15.58 9.11 -9.56
CA VAL A 92 -16.87 8.74 -8.96
C VAL A 92 -17.11 9.43 -7.62
N ALA A 93 -18.35 9.51 -7.19
CA ALA A 93 -18.72 10.18 -5.94
C ALA A 93 -18.23 9.44 -4.69
N VAL A 94 -18.18 8.11 -4.74
CA VAL A 94 -17.77 7.22 -3.64
C VAL A 94 -16.75 6.23 -4.19
N PRO A 95 -15.69 5.87 -3.44
CA PRO A 95 -14.76 4.82 -3.87
C PRO A 95 -15.50 3.52 -4.21
N GLU A 96 -15.19 2.92 -5.37
CA GLU A 96 -15.80 1.64 -5.75
C GLU A 96 -15.42 0.56 -4.73
N HIS A 97 -16.41 -0.19 -4.27
CA HIS A 97 -16.26 -1.20 -3.24
C HIS A 97 -17.30 -2.30 -3.38
N VAL A 98 -17.07 -3.42 -2.72
CA VAL A 98 -18.04 -4.50 -2.56
C VAL A 98 -18.22 -4.83 -1.08
N VAL A 99 -19.43 -5.18 -0.67
CA VAL A 99 -19.71 -5.77 0.64
C VAL A 99 -19.89 -7.27 0.44
N LEU A 100 -19.01 -8.06 1.03
CA LEU A 100 -19.02 -9.51 0.87
C LEU A 100 -20.15 -10.13 1.70
N PRO A 101 -20.98 -11.01 1.10
CA PRO A 101 -22.11 -11.63 1.79
C PRO A 101 -21.66 -12.74 2.74
N PRO A 102 -22.41 -13.00 3.84
CA PRO A 102 -22.16 -14.12 4.76
C PRO A 102 -22.12 -15.50 4.08
N SER A 103 -22.83 -15.69 2.97
CA SER A 103 -22.80 -16.95 2.18
C SER A 103 -21.40 -17.24 1.58
N LEU A 104 -20.59 -16.20 1.35
CA LEU A 104 -19.21 -16.34 0.89
C LEU A 104 -18.24 -16.40 2.07
N THR A 105 -18.41 -15.53 3.08
CA THR A 105 -17.42 -15.30 4.14
C THR A 105 -17.61 -16.19 5.35
N GLY A 106 -18.80 -16.75 5.55
CA GLY A 106 -19.14 -17.54 6.74
C GLY A 106 -19.20 -16.74 8.04
N VAL A 107 -19.23 -15.40 7.97
CA VAL A 107 -19.38 -14.50 9.12
C VAL A 107 -20.49 -13.47 8.85
N GLU A 108 -21.22 -13.06 9.89
CA GLU A 108 -22.30 -12.07 9.79
C GLU A 108 -21.76 -10.63 9.69
N SER A 109 -20.51 -10.40 10.10
CA SER A 109 -19.82 -9.10 10.03
C SER A 109 -19.72 -8.62 8.58
N PRO A 110 -20.24 -7.43 8.22
CA PRO A 110 -20.05 -6.88 6.89
C PRO A 110 -18.58 -6.63 6.60
N ILE A 111 -18.05 -7.26 5.55
CA ILE A 111 -16.67 -7.04 5.07
C ILE A 111 -16.73 -6.14 3.84
N ILE A 112 -16.28 -4.90 3.99
CA ILE A 112 -16.27 -3.88 2.93
C ILE A 112 -14.89 -3.88 2.29
N VAL A 113 -14.80 -4.20 1.00
CA VAL A 113 -13.53 -4.25 0.25
C VAL A 113 -13.51 -3.13 -0.78
N VAL A 114 -12.59 -2.19 -0.66
CA VAL A 114 -12.42 -1.04 -1.57
C VAL A 114 -11.39 -1.38 -2.64
N PHE A 115 -11.70 -1.10 -3.92
CA PHE A 115 -10.91 -1.53 -5.07
C PHE A 115 -9.71 -0.61 -5.37
N GLY A 116 -8.49 -1.14 -5.32
CA GLY A 116 -7.25 -0.45 -5.63
C GLY A 116 -6.79 -0.62 -7.09
N ASP A 117 -7.34 -1.54 -7.85
CA ASP A 117 -7.07 -1.69 -9.28
C ASP A 117 -7.71 -0.58 -10.13
N ARG A 118 -8.50 0.30 -9.52
CA ARG A 118 -9.05 1.52 -10.11
C ARG A 118 -8.01 2.63 -10.29
N PHE A 119 -6.86 2.50 -9.64
CA PHE A 119 -5.77 3.47 -9.80
C PHE A 119 -5.20 3.45 -11.23
N PRO A 120 -4.77 4.60 -11.75
CA PRO A 120 -4.31 4.72 -13.13
C PRO A 120 -2.95 4.03 -13.35
N MET A 121 -2.65 3.77 -14.61
CA MET A 121 -1.35 3.30 -15.14
C MET A 121 -0.93 1.90 -14.69
N ILE A 122 -0.94 1.61 -13.40
CA ILE A 122 -0.42 0.34 -12.85
C ILE A 122 -1.51 -0.58 -12.29
N THR A 123 -2.78 -0.18 -12.32
CA THR A 123 -3.91 -0.94 -11.74
C THR A 123 -3.64 -1.42 -10.30
N ALA A 124 -3.00 -0.55 -9.50
CA ALA A 124 -2.67 -0.81 -8.11
C ALA A 124 -2.51 0.48 -7.32
N HIS A 125 -2.93 0.49 -6.05
CA HIS A 125 -2.87 1.68 -5.19
C HIS A 125 -1.44 2.17 -4.88
N LYS A 126 -0.41 1.39 -5.19
CA LYS A 126 1.01 1.74 -4.93
C LYS A 126 1.51 2.98 -5.71
N VAL A 127 0.79 3.43 -6.72
CA VAL A 127 1.10 4.70 -7.38
C VAL A 127 0.92 5.89 -6.41
N LEU A 128 -0.03 5.81 -5.46
CA LEU A 128 -0.19 6.80 -4.39
C LEU A 128 1.01 6.81 -3.44
N ALA A 129 1.50 5.62 -3.04
CA ALA A 129 2.71 5.52 -2.22
C ALA A 129 3.91 6.19 -2.92
N ALA A 130 4.10 5.92 -4.23
CA ALA A 130 5.18 6.53 -5.01
C ALA A 130 5.04 8.06 -5.10
N TYR A 131 3.84 8.57 -5.37
CA TYR A 131 3.55 10.01 -5.36
C TYR A 131 3.90 10.63 -4.01
N SER A 132 3.44 10.02 -2.94
CA SER A 132 3.61 10.51 -1.57
C SER A 132 5.07 10.52 -1.09
N CYS A 133 5.91 9.61 -1.58
CA CYS A 133 7.35 9.63 -1.30
C CYS A 133 8.09 10.68 -2.14
N PHE A 134 7.69 10.87 -3.39
CA PHE A 134 8.46 11.65 -4.35
C PHE A 134 8.16 13.15 -4.30
N VAL A 135 6.88 13.52 -4.21
CA VAL A 135 6.48 14.94 -4.25
C VAL A 135 7.14 15.79 -3.16
N PRO A 136 7.20 15.35 -1.88
CA PRO A 136 7.90 16.12 -0.86
C PRO A 136 9.38 16.38 -1.20
N ARG A 137 10.06 15.42 -1.83
CA ARG A 137 11.48 15.56 -2.23
C ARG A 137 11.66 16.59 -3.35
N VAL A 138 10.70 16.66 -4.28
CA VAL A 138 10.72 17.62 -5.40
C VAL A 138 10.41 19.04 -4.92
N ILE A 139 9.32 19.24 -4.17
CA ILE A 139 8.87 20.58 -3.76
C ILE A 139 9.77 21.23 -2.70
N THR A 140 10.62 20.46 -2.04
CA THR A 140 11.61 20.96 -1.08
C THR A 140 13.00 21.14 -1.71
N GLY A 141 13.17 20.81 -3.00
CA GLY A 141 14.45 20.88 -3.69
C GLY A 141 15.46 19.79 -3.31
N GLN A 142 15.04 18.77 -2.55
CA GLN A 142 15.91 17.61 -2.24
C GLN A 142 16.20 16.77 -3.48
N PHE A 143 15.27 16.71 -4.43
CA PHE A 143 15.42 16.05 -5.72
C PHE A 143 15.56 17.09 -6.85
N ASP A 144 16.60 16.92 -7.67
CA ASP A 144 16.88 17.74 -8.85
C ASP A 144 16.72 16.88 -10.11
N PRO A 145 15.70 17.12 -10.96
CA PRO A 145 15.43 16.30 -12.15
C PRO A 145 16.49 16.43 -13.25
N THR A 146 17.44 17.37 -13.12
CA THR A 146 18.55 17.55 -14.07
C THR A 146 19.78 16.71 -13.72
N ARG A 147 19.88 16.25 -12.48
CA ARG A 147 21.02 15.48 -11.94
C ARG A 147 20.66 14.11 -11.44
N HIS A 148 19.47 13.95 -10.85
CA HIS A 148 19.10 12.75 -10.14
C HIS A 148 18.22 11.81 -10.98
N ARG A 149 18.41 10.52 -10.78
CA ARG A 149 17.49 9.45 -11.15
C ARG A 149 16.75 8.98 -9.90
N ALA A 150 15.45 8.86 -9.97
CA ALA A 150 14.63 8.35 -8.87
C ALA A 150 14.71 6.81 -8.84
N VAL A 151 15.35 6.24 -7.82
CA VAL A 151 15.53 4.80 -7.67
C VAL A 151 14.45 4.23 -6.75
N TRP A 152 13.71 3.23 -7.24
CA TRP A 152 12.52 2.67 -6.61
C TRP A 152 12.73 1.21 -6.20
N PRO A 153 13.27 0.98 -4.97
CA PRO A 153 13.38 -0.37 -4.42
C PRO A 153 12.00 -0.94 -4.07
N SER A 154 11.71 -2.14 -4.58
CA SER A 154 10.39 -2.75 -4.41
C SER A 154 10.42 -4.23 -4.70
N THR A 155 9.37 -4.91 -4.26
CA THR A 155 9.04 -6.26 -4.67
C THR A 155 7.98 -6.27 -5.81
N GLY A 156 7.70 -5.11 -6.46
CA GLY A 156 6.84 -5.09 -7.66
C GLY A 156 6.04 -3.81 -7.86
N ASN A 157 4.85 -3.69 -7.29
CA ASN A 157 3.92 -2.59 -7.59
C ASN A 157 4.43 -1.20 -7.22
N TYR A 158 5.25 -1.07 -6.17
CA TYR A 158 5.84 0.23 -5.84
C TYR A 158 6.88 0.67 -6.87
N ALA A 159 7.71 -0.24 -7.41
CA ALA A 159 8.63 0.09 -8.50
C ALA A 159 7.87 0.53 -9.76
N ARG A 160 6.78 -0.18 -10.13
CA ARG A 160 5.90 0.23 -11.24
C ARG A 160 5.31 1.63 -10.98
N GLY A 161 4.78 1.86 -9.77
CA GLY A 161 4.27 3.17 -9.35
C GLY A 161 5.33 4.25 -9.44
N GLY A 162 6.55 3.96 -8.99
CA GLY A 162 7.69 4.87 -9.04
C GLY A 162 8.11 5.23 -10.45
N ILE A 163 8.20 4.25 -11.35
CA ILE A 163 8.47 4.49 -12.78
C ILE A 163 7.37 5.35 -13.40
N ALA A 164 6.09 5.05 -13.12
CA ALA A 164 4.96 5.85 -13.62
C ALA A 164 5.04 7.30 -13.13
N ILE A 165 5.17 7.51 -11.83
CA ILE A 165 5.25 8.85 -11.24
C ILE A 165 6.49 9.62 -11.73
N SER A 166 7.66 8.97 -11.80
CA SER A 166 8.87 9.59 -12.35
C SER A 166 8.61 10.11 -13.77
N ARG A 167 7.99 9.29 -14.62
CA ARG A 167 7.70 9.65 -16.00
C ARG A 167 6.69 10.80 -16.12
N LEU A 168 5.63 10.78 -15.29
CA LEU A 168 4.65 11.87 -15.27
C LEU A 168 5.23 13.19 -14.74
N MET A 169 6.24 13.11 -13.86
CA MET A 169 6.92 14.27 -13.29
C MET A 169 8.20 14.65 -14.05
N GLY A 170 8.37 14.17 -15.30
CA GLY A 170 9.47 14.54 -16.17
C GLY A 170 10.86 14.13 -15.67
N SER A 171 10.94 13.06 -14.88
CA SER A 171 12.15 12.55 -14.24
C SER A 171 12.49 11.13 -14.73
N ARG A 172 13.77 10.76 -14.68
CA ARG A 172 14.19 9.37 -14.96
C ARG A 172 13.99 8.51 -13.72
N GLY A 173 13.29 7.38 -13.86
CA GLY A 173 13.09 6.39 -12.82
C GLY A 173 13.88 5.12 -13.07
N VAL A 174 14.37 4.49 -12.00
CA VAL A 174 15.05 3.18 -12.01
C VAL A 174 14.30 2.24 -11.07
N ALA A 175 13.87 1.09 -11.56
CA ALA A 175 13.20 0.05 -10.79
C ALA A 175 14.24 -0.97 -10.29
N VAL A 176 14.21 -1.29 -8.98
CA VAL A 176 15.06 -2.34 -8.39
C VAL A 176 14.15 -3.37 -7.75
N LEU A 177 14.09 -4.61 -8.29
CA LEU A 177 13.14 -5.63 -7.82
C LEU A 177 13.68 -7.05 -8.02
N PRO A 178 13.19 -8.05 -7.23
CA PRO A 178 13.60 -9.44 -7.36
C PRO A 178 13.21 -10.04 -8.72
N ALA A 179 14.07 -10.93 -9.23
CA ALA A 179 13.85 -11.60 -10.51
C ALA A 179 12.66 -12.59 -10.49
N GLY A 180 12.25 -13.05 -9.30
CA GLY A 180 11.16 -14.02 -9.13
C GLY A 180 9.74 -13.44 -9.19
N MET A 181 9.57 -12.14 -9.47
CA MET A 181 8.25 -11.51 -9.58
C MET A 181 7.49 -11.95 -10.82
N SER A 182 6.14 -11.73 -10.83
CA SER A 182 5.27 -12.10 -11.95
C SER A 182 5.74 -11.48 -13.26
N GLN A 183 5.56 -12.22 -14.37
CA GLN A 183 5.98 -11.78 -15.71
C GLN A 183 5.26 -10.50 -16.13
N GLU A 184 3.99 -10.33 -15.76
CA GLU A 184 3.17 -9.17 -16.08
C GLU A 184 3.78 -7.86 -15.56
N ARG A 185 4.44 -7.90 -14.39
CA ARG A 185 5.15 -6.73 -13.82
C ARG A 185 6.35 -6.33 -14.67
N PHE A 186 7.15 -7.30 -15.13
CA PHE A 186 8.29 -7.04 -16.02
C PHE A 186 7.85 -6.56 -17.38
N ASP A 187 6.81 -7.13 -17.97
CA ASP A 187 6.25 -6.72 -19.26
C ASP A 187 5.75 -5.27 -19.22
N TRP A 188 5.18 -4.85 -18.09
CA TRP A 188 4.78 -3.48 -17.87
C TRP A 188 6.00 -2.55 -17.75
N LEU A 189 7.00 -2.91 -16.93
CA LEU A 189 8.22 -2.12 -16.73
C LEU A 189 8.96 -1.91 -18.05
N ASP A 190 9.12 -2.96 -18.87
CA ASP A 190 9.79 -2.89 -20.17
C ASP A 190 9.14 -1.90 -21.17
N LYS A 191 7.85 -1.61 -20.99
CA LYS A 191 7.10 -0.61 -21.78
C LYS A 191 7.22 0.81 -21.22
N TRP A 192 7.45 0.93 -19.89
CA TRP A 192 7.38 2.21 -19.20
C TRP A 192 8.73 2.85 -18.87
N VAL A 193 9.80 2.07 -18.73
CA VAL A 193 11.15 2.62 -18.55
C VAL A 193 11.63 3.33 -19.82
N VAL A 194 12.51 4.32 -19.64
CA VAL A 194 13.15 5.01 -20.76
C VAL A 194 14.25 4.14 -21.37
N ASP A 195 15.01 3.48 -20.51
CA ASP A 195 16.10 2.58 -20.86
C ASP A 195 15.88 1.24 -20.16
N LYS A 196 16.06 0.13 -20.88
CA LYS A 196 15.94 -1.22 -20.28
C LYS A 196 16.92 -1.47 -19.16
N ALA A 197 18.05 -0.78 -19.13
CA ALA A 197 19.00 -0.80 -18.03
C ALA A 197 18.45 -0.17 -16.73
N ASP A 198 17.34 0.55 -16.80
CA ASP A 198 16.65 1.09 -15.63
C ASP A 198 15.79 0.04 -14.89
N VAL A 199 15.81 -1.22 -15.33
CA VAL A 199 15.21 -2.36 -14.61
C VAL A 199 16.32 -3.23 -14.05
N VAL A 200 16.63 -3.03 -12.78
CA VAL A 200 17.66 -3.77 -12.04
C VAL A 200 17.02 -4.97 -11.35
N ARG A 201 17.41 -6.18 -11.74
CA ARG A 201 16.90 -7.43 -11.17
C ARG A 201 17.83 -7.94 -10.08
N THR A 202 17.31 -8.12 -8.86
CA THR A 202 18.04 -8.74 -7.75
C THR A 202 17.70 -10.24 -7.64
N PRO A 203 18.54 -11.06 -7.02
CA PRO A 203 18.19 -12.45 -6.72
C PRO A 203 16.99 -12.55 -5.77
N GLY A 204 16.20 -13.63 -5.90
CA GLY A 204 15.16 -14.01 -4.93
C GLY A 204 13.73 -13.70 -5.35
N THR A 205 12.86 -13.74 -4.36
CA THR A 205 11.39 -13.62 -4.44
C THR A 205 10.88 -12.44 -3.60
N GLU A 206 9.58 -12.40 -3.29
CA GLU A 206 8.91 -11.29 -2.59
C GLU A 206 9.59 -10.88 -1.28
N SER A 207 10.04 -11.83 -0.46
CA SER A 207 10.62 -11.54 0.86
C SER A 207 12.12 -11.20 0.83
N ASN A 208 12.78 -11.16 -0.35
CA ASN A 208 14.23 -10.90 -0.49
C ASN A 208 14.57 -9.41 -0.55
N VAL A 209 14.24 -8.68 0.52
CA VAL A 209 14.45 -7.23 0.62
C VAL A 209 15.92 -6.87 0.88
N LYS A 210 16.70 -7.77 1.53
CA LYS A 210 18.12 -7.54 1.78
C LYS A 210 18.91 -7.34 0.47
N GLU A 211 18.68 -8.17 -0.52
CA GLU A 211 19.34 -8.10 -1.83
C GLU A 211 18.97 -6.79 -2.56
N ILE A 212 17.75 -6.29 -2.37
CA ILE A 212 17.32 -4.98 -2.85
C ILE A 212 18.10 -3.86 -2.15
N TYR A 213 18.25 -3.94 -0.81
CA TYR A 213 19.01 -2.95 -0.05
C TYR A 213 20.48 -2.94 -0.43
N ASP A 214 21.11 -4.10 -0.59
CA ASP A 214 22.50 -4.21 -1.02
C ASP A 214 22.72 -3.54 -2.39
N ALA A 215 21.80 -3.79 -3.35
CA ALA A 215 21.85 -3.13 -4.66
C ALA A 215 21.66 -1.60 -4.54
N CYS A 216 20.70 -1.14 -3.73
CA CYS A 216 20.47 0.29 -3.51
C CYS A 216 21.63 0.97 -2.78
N ASN A 217 22.27 0.33 -1.81
CA ASN A 217 23.43 0.85 -1.12
C ASN A 217 24.63 1.00 -2.07
N GLU A 218 24.79 0.07 -3.02
CA GLU A 218 25.81 0.22 -4.07
C GLU A 218 25.47 1.37 -5.03
N MET A 219 24.21 1.48 -5.45
CA MET A 219 23.75 2.56 -6.32
C MET A 219 23.85 3.94 -5.66
N ALA A 220 23.66 4.04 -4.36
CA ALA A 220 23.74 5.30 -3.60
C ALA A 220 25.16 5.90 -3.55
N LYS A 221 26.20 5.13 -3.90
CA LYS A 221 27.56 5.65 -4.06
C LYS A 221 27.69 6.63 -5.23
N ASP A 222 26.83 6.52 -6.24
CA ASP A 222 26.66 7.53 -7.29
C ASP A 222 25.65 8.58 -6.81
N PRO A 223 26.07 9.84 -6.58
CA PRO A 223 25.18 10.91 -6.11
C PRO A 223 24.08 11.27 -7.11
N GLY A 224 24.16 10.78 -8.35
CA GLY A 224 23.07 10.88 -9.33
C GLY A 224 21.90 9.94 -9.04
N ASN A 225 22.02 8.99 -8.11
CA ASN A 225 20.94 8.09 -7.73
C ASN A 225 20.28 8.57 -6.43
N PHE A 226 19.00 8.90 -6.50
CA PHE A 226 18.19 9.26 -5.34
C PHE A 226 17.30 8.10 -4.94
N ILE A 227 17.60 7.45 -3.81
CA ILE A 227 16.90 6.24 -3.37
C ILE A 227 15.62 6.63 -2.65
N LEU A 228 14.47 6.21 -3.18
CA LEU A 228 13.14 6.40 -2.61
C LEU A 228 12.64 5.09 -2.01
N ASN A 229 13.14 4.76 -0.82
CA ASN A 229 12.85 3.50 -0.16
C ASN A 229 11.50 3.55 0.58
N GLN A 230 10.48 2.82 0.05
CA GLN A 230 9.13 2.79 0.61
C GLN A 230 9.05 2.36 2.09
N PHE A 231 10.06 1.67 2.59
CA PHE A 231 10.08 1.14 3.97
C PHE A 231 10.53 2.17 5.00
N CYS A 232 11.12 3.28 4.58
CA CYS A 232 11.59 4.36 5.46
C CYS A 232 11.19 5.77 5.02
N GLU A 233 10.58 5.96 3.84
CA GLU A 233 10.02 7.22 3.40
C GLU A 233 8.66 7.48 4.10
N PHE A 234 8.64 8.38 5.07
CA PHE A 234 7.42 8.69 5.84
C PHE A 234 6.31 9.34 5.00
N GLY A 235 6.62 9.88 3.82
CA GLY A 235 5.62 10.31 2.85
C GLY A 235 4.61 9.20 2.51
N ASN A 236 5.07 7.95 2.44
CA ASN A 236 4.20 6.79 2.23
C ASN A 236 3.15 6.63 3.37
N HIS A 237 3.55 6.79 4.64
CA HIS A 237 2.64 6.77 5.78
C HIS A 237 1.65 7.94 5.72
N VAL A 238 2.14 9.17 5.48
CA VAL A 238 1.32 10.38 5.45
C VAL A 238 0.27 10.32 4.33
N GLY A 239 0.68 9.90 3.12
CA GLY A 239 -0.23 9.77 1.98
C GLY A 239 -1.36 8.77 2.23
N HIS A 240 -1.05 7.61 2.80
CA HIS A 240 -2.08 6.62 3.13
C HIS A 240 -2.96 7.03 4.31
N TYR A 241 -2.41 7.66 5.34
CA TYR A 241 -3.20 8.22 6.42
C TYR A 241 -4.23 9.23 5.88
N GLU A 242 -3.79 10.16 5.02
CA GLU A 242 -4.62 11.26 4.54
C GLU A 242 -5.57 10.84 3.41
N VAL A 243 -5.05 10.21 2.36
CA VAL A 243 -5.82 9.90 1.16
C VAL A 243 -6.60 8.59 1.31
N THR A 244 -5.91 7.49 1.67
CA THR A 244 -6.56 6.18 1.82
C THR A 244 -7.50 6.16 3.02
N GLY A 245 -7.07 6.68 4.17
CA GLY A 245 -7.91 6.70 5.37
C GLY A 245 -9.23 7.45 5.18
N ARG A 246 -9.22 8.59 4.46
CA ARG A 246 -10.47 9.33 4.13
C ARG A 246 -11.36 8.55 3.16
N ALA A 247 -10.78 7.94 2.14
CA ALA A 247 -11.53 7.17 1.16
C ALA A 247 -12.23 5.96 1.81
N LEU A 248 -11.55 5.24 2.70
CA LEU A 248 -12.13 4.11 3.44
C LEU A 248 -13.23 4.55 4.41
N ALA A 249 -13.04 5.67 5.11
CA ALA A 249 -14.08 6.27 5.94
C ALA A 249 -15.33 6.61 5.12
N HIS A 250 -15.14 7.20 3.93
CA HIS A 250 -16.26 7.55 3.05
C HIS A 250 -16.99 6.31 2.52
N ALA A 251 -16.27 5.27 2.10
CA ALA A 251 -16.88 4.01 1.68
C ALA A 251 -17.69 3.37 2.82
N PHE A 252 -17.17 3.36 4.04
CA PHE A 252 -17.90 2.89 5.23
C PHE A 252 -19.16 3.70 5.49
N GLU A 253 -19.09 5.03 5.50
CA GLU A 253 -20.25 5.90 5.73
C GLU A 253 -21.32 5.73 4.63
N HIS A 254 -20.89 5.50 3.39
CA HIS A 254 -21.81 5.20 2.29
C HIS A 254 -22.56 3.89 2.53
N VAL A 255 -21.87 2.81 2.89
CA VAL A 255 -22.50 1.51 3.21
C VAL A 255 -23.46 1.66 4.37
N LYS A 256 -23.06 2.37 5.43
CA LYS A 256 -23.89 2.65 6.60
C LYS A 256 -25.18 3.39 6.23
N ALA A 257 -25.10 4.39 5.35
CA ALA A 257 -26.25 5.18 4.92
C ALA A 257 -27.20 4.40 3.98
N ASN A 258 -26.74 3.34 3.30
CA ASN A 258 -27.48 2.64 2.25
C ASN A 258 -27.89 1.20 2.64
N GLY A 259 -28.39 0.99 3.84
CA GLY A 259 -29.00 -0.28 4.25
C GLY A 259 -28.39 -0.95 5.49
N HIS A 260 -27.38 -0.32 6.11
CA HIS A 260 -26.70 -0.84 7.29
C HIS A 260 -26.60 0.21 8.41
N SER A 261 -27.70 0.91 8.74
CA SER A 261 -27.71 2.09 9.64
C SER A 261 -27.08 1.87 11.00
N ASP A 262 -27.13 0.63 11.53
CA ASP A 262 -26.69 0.31 12.89
C ASP A 262 -25.24 -0.21 12.98
N ILE A 263 -24.51 -0.27 11.86
CA ILE A 263 -23.13 -0.74 11.88
C ILE A 263 -22.18 0.29 12.47
N ARG A 264 -21.16 -0.21 13.19
CA ARG A 264 -19.94 0.54 13.55
C ARG A 264 -18.74 0.00 12.79
N LEU A 265 -17.75 0.83 12.53
CA LEU A 265 -16.50 0.39 11.94
C LEU A 265 -15.62 -0.24 13.03
N ALA A 266 -15.64 -1.56 13.11
CA ALA A 266 -15.01 -2.32 14.20
C ALA A 266 -13.53 -2.60 13.95
N ALA A 267 -13.13 -2.94 12.70
CA ALA A 267 -11.75 -3.21 12.36
C ALA A 267 -11.38 -2.76 10.93
N PHE A 268 -10.08 -2.53 10.74
CA PHE A 268 -9.43 -2.38 9.44
C PHE A 268 -8.36 -3.44 9.30
N THR A 269 -8.41 -4.25 8.25
CA THR A 269 -7.39 -5.27 7.95
C THR A 269 -6.52 -4.83 6.78
N SER A 270 -5.21 -4.96 6.91
CA SER A 270 -4.27 -4.63 5.84
C SER A 270 -3.03 -5.52 5.91
N ALA A 271 -2.78 -6.21 4.82
CA ALA A 271 -1.53 -6.91 4.62
C ALA A 271 -0.36 -5.90 4.56
N THR A 272 0.72 -6.25 5.24
CA THR A 272 1.87 -5.39 5.46
C THR A 272 3.05 -5.82 4.58
N GLY A 273 3.41 -4.96 3.63
CA GLY A 273 4.73 -4.96 3.01
C GLY A 273 5.48 -3.75 3.56
N SER A 274 5.41 -2.58 2.87
CA SER A 274 6.09 -1.36 3.32
C SER A 274 5.53 -0.73 4.61
N GLY A 275 4.37 -1.17 5.11
CA GLY A 275 3.71 -0.54 6.26
C GLY A 275 3.01 0.79 5.94
N GLY A 276 2.97 1.20 4.66
CA GLY A 276 2.29 2.44 4.26
C GLY A 276 0.77 2.34 4.34
N THR A 277 0.20 1.35 3.70
CA THR A 277 -1.27 1.20 3.60
C THR A 277 -1.95 1.06 4.96
N ILE A 278 -1.31 0.36 5.90
CA ILE A 278 -1.85 0.19 7.27
C ILE A 278 -1.99 1.51 8.04
N ALA A 279 -1.29 2.58 7.62
CA ALA A 279 -1.44 3.91 8.19
C ALA A 279 -2.86 4.50 8.00
N ALA A 280 -3.62 4.02 7.01
CA ALA A 280 -5.05 4.34 6.90
C ALA A 280 -5.84 3.89 8.13
N GLY A 281 -5.44 2.77 8.76
CA GLY A 281 -6.01 2.29 10.01
C GLY A 281 -5.80 3.25 11.18
N ASP A 282 -4.67 3.95 11.23
CA ASP A 282 -4.44 4.98 12.24
C ASP A 282 -5.51 6.09 12.15
N ARG A 283 -5.86 6.52 10.92
CA ARG A 283 -6.93 7.51 10.73
C ARG A 283 -8.30 6.96 11.13
N LEU A 284 -8.61 5.73 10.71
CA LEU A 284 -9.89 5.11 11.07
C LEU A 284 -10.01 4.92 12.59
N LYS A 285 -8.90 4.59 13.26
CA LYS A 285 -8.86 4.50 14.72
C LYS A 285 -9.06 5.85 15.40
N ASP A 286 -8.44 6.92 14.86
CA ASP A 286 -8.63 8.29 15.37
C ASP A 286 -10.10 8.75 15.27
N ILE A 287 -10.85 8.31 14.24
CA ILE A 287 -12.24 8.73 14.00
C ILE A 287 -13.25 7.81 14.69
N TYR A 288 -13.07 6.50 14.59
CA TYR A 288 -14.09 5.51 14.97
C TYR A 288 -13.66 4.59 16.12
N GLY A 289 -12.42 4.68 16.59
CA GLY A 289 -11.86 3.72 17.55
C GLY A 289 -11.61 2.33 16.95
N THR A 290 -11.49 2.23 15.63
CA THR A 290 -11.31 1.01 14.85
C THR A 290 -10.08 0.22 15.29
N ARG A 291 -10.18 -1.10 15.42
CA ARG A 291 -9.01 -1.96 15.64
C ARG A 291 -8.19 -2.10 14.35
N ILE A 292 -6.87 -2.04 14.46
CA ILE A 292 -5.93 -2.17 13.35
C ILE A 292 -5.37 -3.58 13.33
N VAL A 293 -5.57 -4.26 12.21
CA VAL A 293 -5.15 -5.65 11.99
C VAL A 293 -4.05 -5.69 10.93
N ALA A 294 -2.84 -6.01 11.36
CA ALA A 294 -1.71 -6.24 10.46
C ALA A 294 -1.73 -7.69 9.97
N VAL A 295 -1.56 -7.89 8.67
CA VAL A 295 -1.58 -9.23 8.08
C VAL A 295 -0.25 -9.52 7.41
N GLU A 296 0.24 -10.76 7.54
CA GLU A 296 1.45 -11.25 6.90
C GLU A 296 1.26 -12.64 6.31
N ALA A 297 2.19 -13.06 5.47
CA ALA A 297 2.23 -14.43 4.97
C ALA A 297 2.65 -15.39 6.08
N LEU A 298 1.94 -16.51 6.23
CA LEU A 298 2.27 -17.53 7.21
C LEU A 298 3.64 -18.18 6.93
N GLU A 299 4.06 -18.20 5.67
CA GLU A 299 5.36 -18.70 5.22
C GLU A 299 6.52 -17.75 5.58
N CYS A 300 6.20 -16.49 5.95
CA CYS A 300 7.16 -15.49 6.45
C CYS A 300 6.60 -14.77 7.69
N PRO A 301 6.45 -15.47 8.85
CA PRO A 301 5.69 -14.98 10.00
C PRO A 301 6.56 -14.08 10.91
N THR A 302 7.03 -12.95 10.37
CA THR A 302 7.96 -12.04 11.05
C THR A 302 7.33 -11.44 12.31
N MET A 303 6.09 -10.95 12.24
CA MET A 303 5.40 -10.36 13.40
C MET A 303 4.85 -11.42 14.36
N LEU A 304 4.35 -12.53 13.84
CA LEU A 304 3.78 -13.61 14.67
C LEU A 304 4.86 -14.36 15.46
N GLU A 305 5.86 -14.89 14.74
CA GLU A 305 6.78 -15.89 15.27
C GLU A 305 8.26 -15.43 15.29
N ASN A 306 8.56 -14.16 14.96
CA ASN A 306 9.93 -13.70 14.67
C ASN A 306 10.57 -14.55 13.56
N GLY A 307 9.75 -15.08 12.67
CA GLY A 307 10.14 -16.02 11.64
C GLY A 307 10.56 -15.32 10.34
N PHE A 308 11.00 -16.14 9.41
CA PHE A 308 11.34 -15.71 8.06
C PHE A 308 11.11 -16.88 7.08
N GLY A 309 10.88 -16.54 5.84
CA GLY A 309 10.70 -17.54 4.79
C GLY A 309 10.39 -16.86 3.46
N GLU A 310 10.12 -17.67 2.45
CA GLU A 310 9.70 -17.22 1.14
C GLU A 310 8.21 -17.54 0.95
N HIS A 311 7.51 -16.66 0.26
CA HIS A 311 6.07 -16.81 -0.02
C HIS A 311 5.73 -16.22 -1.39
N ASN A 312 4.50 -16.52 -1.87
CA ASN A 312 3.99 -16.04 -3.16
C ASN A 312 2.91 -14.95 -3.03
N ILE A 313 2.59 -14.46 -1.85
CA ILE A 313 1.64 -13.33 -1.72
C ILE A 313 2.36 -12.04 -2.13
N GLN A 314 2.40 -11.77 -3.44
CA GLN A 314 3.20 -10.68 -4.00
C GLN A 314 2.66 -9.30 -3.58
N GLY A 315 3.55 -8.46 -3.05
CA GLY A 315 3.26 -7.10 -2.55
C GLY A 315 3.20 -6.96 -1.04
N ILE A 316 3.41 -8.04 -0.29
CA ILE A 316 3.43 -8.04 1.17
C ILE A 316 4.54 -8.91 1.73
N GLY A 317 4.71 -8.89 3.06
CA GLY A 317 5.47 -9.90 3.81
C GLY A 317 6.97 -9.81 3.61
N ASP A 318 7.63 -9.01 4.42
CA ASP A 318 9.08 -8.85 4.42
C ASP A 318 9.69 -9.49 5.67
N LYS A 319 10.96 -9.91 5.56
CA LYS A 319 11.75 -10.47 6.68
C LYS A 319 12.18 -9.38 7.70
N HIS A 320 11.52 -8.23 7.72
CA HIS A 320 11.80 -7.12 8.65
C HIS A 320 10.55 -6.28 8.90
N ILE A 321 10.60 -5.44 9.94
CA ILE A 321 9.54 -4.49 10.26
C ILE A 321 9.87 -3.13 9.62
N PRO A 322 9.01 -2.54 8.76
CA PRO A 322 9.25 -1.24 8.15
C PRO A 322 9.39 -0.10 9.18
N LEU A 323 10.27 0.87 8.90
CA LEU A 323 10.47 2.03 9.77
C LEU A 323 9.19 2.87 9.88
N ILE A 324 8.42 2.96 8.80
CA ILE A 324 7.21 3.78 8.71
C ILE A 324 5.95 3.11 9.27
N GLN A 325 6.03 1.88 9.77
CA GLN A 325 4.90 1.17 10.35
C GLN A 325 4.72 1.53 11.84
N ASN A 326 3.52 1.96 12.20
CA ASN A 326 3.14 2.29 13.58
C ASN A 326 2.77 1.04 14.38
N ILE A 327 3.77 0.23 14.72
CA ILE A 327 3.58 -1.04 15.43
C ILE A 327 2.88 -0.85 16.78
N MET A 328 3.20 0.24 17.51
CA MET A 328 2.62 0.49 18.82
C MET A 328 1.11 0.80 18.78
N ASN A 329 0.54 1.01 17.60
CA ASN A 329 -0.89 1.20 17.37
C ASN A 329 -1.59 -0.03 16.75
N THR A 330 -0.86 -1.10 16.45
CA THR A 330 -1.40 -2.36 15.92
C THR A 330 -2.09 -3.15 17.03
N ASP A 331 -3.31 -3.62 16.77
CA ASP A 331 -4.11 -4.35 17.75
C ASP A 331 -4.07 -5.86 17.56
N VAL A 332 -4.05 -6.33 16.31
CA VAL A 332 -4.06 -7.77 15.98
C VAL A 332 -3.04 -8.04 14.88
N VAL A 333 -2.38 -9.19 14.93
CA VAL A 333 -1.56 -9.71 13.83
C VAL A 333 -2.16 -11.03 13.36
N VAL A 334 -2.24 -11.21 12.04
CA VAL A 334 -2.85 -12.37 11.39
C VAL A 334 -1.91 -12.96 10.36
N GLY A 335 -1.68 -14.26 10.40
CA GLY A 335 -1.00 -15.03 9.35
C GLY A 335 -2.01 -15.66 8.40
N VAL A 336 -1.76 -15.50 7.08
CA VAL A 336 -2.51 -16.13 5.99
C VAL A 336 -1.53 -16.87 5.08
N SER A 337 -1.82 -18.14 4.76
CA SER A 337 -0.96 -18.94 3.89
C SER A 337 -1.05 -18.48 2.42
N ASP A 338 0.10 -18.46 1.73
CA ASP A 338 0.16 -18.18 0.29
C ASP A 338 -0.57 -19.25 -0.53
N ARG A 339 -0.59 -20.50 -0.06
CA ARG A 339 -1.40 -21.57 -0.66
C ARG A 339 -2.88 -21.20 -0.72
N ALA A 340 -3.42 -20.60 0.35
CA ALA A 340 -4.82 -20.21 0.39
C ALA A 340 -5.11 -19.10 -0.65
N THR A 341 -4.21 -18.12 -0.79
CA THR A 341 -4.39 -17.05 -1.77
C THR A 341 -4.25 -17.54 -3.21
N ASP A 342 -3.27 -18.41 -3.49
CA ASP A 342 -3.04 -18.99 -4.81
C ASP A 342 -4.22 -19.84 -5.28
N GLU A 343 -4.74 -20.72 -4.42
CA GLU A 343 -5.85 -21.61 -4.76
C GLU A 343 -7.18 -20.84 -4.86
N LEU A 344 -7.41 -19.81 -4.03
CA LEU A 344 -8.59 -18.94 -4.14
C LEU A 344 -8.54 -18.06 -5.40
N ASP A 345 -7.36 -17.62 -5.85
CA ASP A 345 -7.23 -16.95 -7.15
C ASP A 345 -7.68 -17.86 -8.30
N VAL A 346 -7.34 -19.16 -8.25
CA VAL A 346 -7.84 -20.14 -9.24
C VAL A 346 -9.36 -20.29 -9.15
N LEU A 347 -9.91 -20.39 -7.93
CA LEU A 347 -11.36 -20.47 -7.70
C LEU A 347 -12.12 -19.28 -8.29
N PHE A 348 -11.64 -18.07 -8.04
CA PHE A 348 -12.33 -16.83 -8.45
C PHE A 348 -12.21 -16.56 -9.96
N ASN A 349 -11.15 -17.04 -10.60
CA ASN A 349 -10.80 -16.65 -11.97
C ASN A 349 -10.90 -17.79 -12.99
N THR A 350 -11.53 -18.93 -12.66
CA THR A 350 -11.76 -20.03 -13.61
C THR A 350 -13.25 -20.28 -13.82
N PRO A 351 -13.66 -20.74 -15.02
CA PRO A 351 -15.09 -21.02 -15.28
C PRO A 351 -15.70 -22.05 -14.32
N ALA A 352 -14.93 -23.08 -13.93
CA ALA A 352 -15.42 -24.11 -12.99
C ALA A 352 -15.62 -23.53 -11.58
N GLY A 353 -14.71 -22.67 -11.12
CA GLY A 353 -14.82 -22.00 -9.82
C GLY A 353 -15.98 -21.02 -9.79
N GLN A 354 -16.12 -20.18 -10.81
CA GLN A 354 -17.22 -19.20 -10.91
C GLN A 354 -18.59 -19.90 -10.99
N LYS A 355 -18.69 -20.99 -11.73
CA LYS A 355 -19.90 -21.82 -11.79
C LYS A 355 -20.22 -22.39 -10.41
N TYR A 356 -19.23 -22.95 -9.70
CA TYR A 356 -19.42 -23.47 -8.36
C TYR A 356 -19.94 -22.40 -7.39
N LEU A 357 -19.35 -21.20 -7.40
CA LEU A 357 -19.81 -20.08 -6.55
C LEU A 357 -21.25 -19.67 -6.88
N ALA A 358 -21.60 -19.57 -8.16
CA ALA A 358 -22.96 -19.24 -8.58
C ALA A 358 -23.97 -20.29 -8.14
N GLU A 359 -23.72 -21.58 -8.37
CA GLU A 359 -24.69 -22.65 -8.15
C GLU A 359 -24.79 -23.12 -6.70
N ARG A 360 -23.69 -23.04 -5.93
CA ARG A 360 -23.64 -23.57 -4.55
C ARG A 360 -23.67 -22.50 -3.48
N HIS A 361 -23.21 -21.29 -3.77
CA HIS A 361 -23.17 -20.18 -2.81
C HIS A 361 -24.07 -19.00 -3.21
N ASN A 362 -24.89 -19.15 -4.27
CA ASN A 362 -25.78 -18.12 -4.79
C ASN A 362 -25.04 -16.79 -5.05
N ALA A 363 -23.77 -16.86 -5.48
CA ALA A 363 -23.01 -15.68 -5.84
C ALA A 363 -23.63 -15.03 -7.09
N SER A 364 -23.99 -13.74 -6.98
CA SER A 364 -24.51 -13.00 -8.12
C SER A 364 -23.43 -12.77 -9.17
N PRO A 365 -23.79 -12.48 -10.44
CA PRO A 365 -22.82 -12.12 -11.47
C PRO A 365 -21.93 -10.94 -11.05
N GLU A 366 -22.50 -9.94 -10.35
CA GLU A 366 -21.77 -8.77 -9.85
C GLU A 366 -20.75 -9.16 -8.77
N LEU A 367 -21.09 -10.11 -7.88
CA LEU A 367 -20.15 -10.62 -6.89
C LEU A 367 -19.02 -11.41 -7.55
N ILE A 368 -19.36 -12.27 -8.53
CA ILE A 368 -18.35 -13.04 -9.28
C ILE A 368 -17.40 -12.09 -10.02
N ASP A 369 -17.91 -11.05 -10.67
CA ASP A 369 -17.10 -10.03 -11.32
C ASP A 369 -16.19 -9.33 -10.28
N ALA A 370 -16.74 -8.89 -9.14
CA ALA A 370 -15.98 -8.26 -8.07
C ALA A 370 -14.81 -9.13 -7.56
N LEU A 371 -15.01 -10.44 -7.45
CA LEU A 371 -13.95 -11.36 -7.01
C LEU A 371 -12.78 -11.45 -8.00
N THR A 372 -13.00 -11.20 -9.30
CA THR A 372 -11.92 -11.15 -10.30
C THR A 372 -11.01 -9.93 -10.14
N HIS A 373 -11.42 -8.93 -9.37
CA HIS A 373 -10.63 -7.75 -9.02
C HIS A 373 -9.76 -7.94 -7.77
N PHE A 374 -9.68 -9.16 -7.23
CA PHE A 374 -8.87 -9.47 -6.06
C PHE A 374 -7.56 -10.16 -6.47
N GLY A 375 -6.44 -9.43 -6.36
CA GLY A 375 -5.11 -10.04 -6.42
C GLY A 375 -4.76 -10.78 -5.12
N PHE A 376 -3.58 -11.39 -5.05
CA PHE A 376 -3.19 -12.24 -3.91
C PHE A 376 -3.27 -11.54 -2.55
N SER A 377 -2.73 -10.34 -2.42
CA SER A 377 -2.82 -9.59 -1.16
C SER A 377 -4.24 -9.11 -0.84
N SER A 378 -5.11 -8.98 -1.85
CA SER A 378 -6.53 -8.67 -1.66
C SER A 378 -7.26 -9.86 -1.05
N ILE A 379 -7.03 -11.06 -1.57
CA ILE A 379 -7.57 -12.33 -1.02
C ILE A 379 -7.05 -12.53 0.40
N CYS A 380 -5.75 -12.30 0.63
CA CYS A 380 -5.12 -12.33 1.94
C CYS A 380 -5.84 -11.40 2.95
N ASN A 381 -6.16 -10.17 2.55
CA ASN A 381 -6.89 -9.21 3.36
C ASN A 381 -8.30 -9.70 3.72
N VAL A 382 -9.02 -10.30 2.78
CA VAL A 382 -10.37 -10.85 3.01
C VAL A 382 -10.32 -12.01 4.00
N LEU A 383 -9.38 -12.94 3.83
CA LEU A 383 -9.20 -14.06 4.76
C LEU A 383 -8.88 -13.55 6.17
N ALA A 384 -8.03 -12.55 6.28
CA ALA A 384 -7.70 -11.92 7.57
C ALA A 384 -8.92 -11.20 8.18
N ALA A 385 -9.79 -10.59 7.39
CA ALA A 385 -11.03 -10.00 7.87
C ALA A 385 -11.98 -11.06 8.44
N ILE A 386 -12.14 -12.21 7.75
CA ILE A 386 -12.92 -13.35 8.24
C ILE A 386 -12.35 -13.87 9.55
N LYS A 387 -11.02 -14.11 9.62
CA LYS A 387 -10.33 -14.55 10.83
C LYS A 387 -10.53 -13.58 11.99
N THR A 388 -10.44 -12.27 11.71
CA THR A 388 -10.63 -11.19 12.69
C THR A 388 -12.06 -11.18 13.24
N ALA A 389 -13.07 -11.29 12.37
CA ALA A 389 -14.46 -11.37 12.80
C ALA A 389 -14.70 -12.54 13.74
N LYS A 390 -14.14 -13.72 13.42
CA LYS A 390 -14.24 -14.92 14.25
C LYS A 390 -13.52 -14.76 15.59
N LEU A 391 -12.28 -14.23 15.58
CA LEU A 391 -11.48 -14.04 16.81
C LEU A 391 -12.15 -13.09 17.80
N LEU A 392 -12.67 -11.98 17.28
CA LEU A 392 -13.23 -10.89 18.10
C LEU A 392 -14.74 -11.03 18.35
N GLY A 393 -15.37 -12.09 17.81
CA GLY A 393 -16.80 -12.35 17.97
C GLY A 393 -17.67 -11.27 17.34
N TYR A 394 -17.25 -10.70 16.20
CA TYR A 394 -17.99 -9.66 15.50
C TYR A 394 -19.26 -10.21 14.83
N GLY A 395 -20.36 -9.48 14.96
CA GLY A 395 -21.65 -9.79 14.40
C GLY A 395 -22.07 -8.82 13.29
N ALA A 396 -23.36 -8.86 12.93
CA ALA A 396 -23.93 -8.08 11.82
C ALA A 396 -23.77 -6.54 11.97
N ASN A 397 -23.54 -6.04 13.19
CA ASN A 397 -23.35 -4.62 13.45
C ASN A 397 -21.87 -4.19 13.50
N ASP A 398 -20.94 -5.11 13.33
CA ASP A 398 -19.51 -4.86 13.41
C ASP A 398 -18.87 -4.96 12.03
N ALA A 399 -18.81 -3.86 11.31
CA ALA A 399 -18.21 -3.84 9.98
C ALA A 399 -16.68 -3.87 10.03
N ILE A 400 -16.09 -4.60 9.09
CA ILE A 400 -14.65 -4.60 8.82
C ILE A 400 -14.43 -3.98 7.46
N VAL A 401 -13.53 -2.99 7.36
CA VAL A 401 -13.09 -2.45 6.07
C VAL A 401 -11.71 -3.01 5.72
N THR A 402 -11.50 -3.27 4.44
CA THR A 402 -10.21 -3.64 3.87
C THR A 402 -10.09 -3.15 2.43
N ILE A 403 -8.96 -3.45 1.79
CA ILE A 403 -8.69 -3.05 0.42
C ILE A 403 -8.34 -4.22 -0.48
N ALA A 404 -8.79 -4.17 -1.72
CA ALA A 404 -8.21 -4.94 -2.81
C ALA A 404 -7.07 -4.10 -3.42
N THR A 405 -5.83 -4.44 -3.07
CA THR A 405 -4.63 -3.65 -3.37
C THR A 405 -4.35 -3.52 -4.87
N ASP A 406 -4.62 -4.59 -5.60
CA ASP A 406 -4.51 -4.76 -7.05
C ASP A 406 -5.48 -5.85 -7.52
N GLY A 407 -5.63 -6.03 -8.82
CA GLY A 407 -6.50 -7.03 -9.43
C GLY A 407 -5.78 -8.30 -9.84
N SER A 408 -6.56 -9.34 -10.14
CA SER A 408 -6.05 -10.65 -10.58
C SER A 408 -5.42 -10.62 -11.99
N ASP A 409 -5.60 -9.54 -12.73
CA ASP A 409 -4.98 -9.29 -14.05
C ASP A 409 -3.44 -9.20 -13.99
N LEU A 410 -2.87 -9.03 -12.80
CA LEU A 410 -1.43 -9.05 -12.56
C LEU A 410 -0.85 -10.46 -12.30
N TYR A 411 -1.69 -11.48 -12.28
CA TYR A 411 -1.31 -12.84 -11.86
C TYR A 411 -1.64 -13.99 -12.81
N PRO A 412 -1.96 -13.81 -14.11
CA PRO A 412 -2.25 -14.94 -15.02
C PRO A 412 -1.10 -15.94 -15.10
N SER A 413 0.16 -15.47 -15.06
CA SER A 413 1.34 -16.35 -15.08
C SER A 413 1.43 -17.20 -13.81
N GLU A 414 1.14 -16.63 -12.64
CA GLU A 414 1.14 -17.33 -11.36
C GLU A 414 -0.01 -18.31 -11.26
N ARG A 415 -1.23 -17.93 -11.65
CA ARG A 415 -2.40 -18.81 -11.73
C ARG A 415 -2.11 -20.04 -12.60
N LYS A 416 -1.46 -19.85 -13.74
CA LYS A 416 -1.05 -20.95 -14.62
C LYS A 416 -0.09 -21.90 -13.92
N LYS A 417 0.88 -21.40 -13.15
CA LYS A 417 1.80 -22.22 -12.35
C LYS A 417 1.04 -23.01 -11.28
N THR A 418 0.14 -22.35 -10.54
CA THR A 418 -0.69 -22.99 -9.52
C THR A 418 -1.54 -24.12 -10.11
N ILE A 419 -2.23 -23.87 -11.23
CA ILE A 419 -3.03 -24.89 -11.91
C ILE A 419 -2.13 -26.06 -12.36
N ALA A 420 -0.99 -25.80 -12.98
CA ALA A 420 -0.10 -26.86 -13.45
C ALA A 420 0.46 -27.72 -12.31
N HIS A 421 0.73 -27.11 -11.16
CA HIS A 421 1.29 -27.79 -9.99
C HIS A 421 0.24 -28.53 -9.15
N ARG A 422 -0.87 -27.86 -8.86
CA ARG A 422 -1.90 -28.35 -7.94
C ARG A 422 -2.98 -29.17 -8.63
N PHE A 423 -3.31 -28.83 -9.88
CA PHE A 423 -4.41 -29.43 -10.65
C PHE A 423 -3.94 -29.93 -12.02
N PRO A 424 -2.97 -30.89 -12.06
CA PRO A 424 -2.34 -31.31 -13.31
C PRO A 424 -3.30 -32.02 -14.27
N LYS A 425 -4.48 -32.47 -13.81
CA LYS A 425 -5.56 -33.04 -14.62
C LYS A 425 -6.60 -32.01 -15.08
N GLY A 426 -6.39 -30.73 -14.79
CA GLY A 426 -7.34 -29.65 -14.98
C GLY A 426 -8.14 -29.35 -13.71
N PHE A 427 -8.59 -28.09 -13.59
CA PHE A 427 -9.39 -27.62 -12.47
C PHE A 427 -10.88 -27.90 -12.68
N SER A 428 -11.52 -28.55 -11.75
CA SER A 428 -12.92 -28.99 -11.83
C SER A 428 -13.80 -28.38 -10.74
N GLU A 429 -15.11 -28.57 -10.81
CA GLU A 429 -16.04 -28.14 -9.74
C GLU A 429 -15.83 -28.92 -8.43
N ILE A 430 -15.24 -30.12 -8.45
CA ILE A 430 -14.87 -30.86 -7.23
C ILE A 430 -13.70 -30.14 -6.56
N ASP A 431 -12.66 -29.78 -7.34
CA ASP A 431 -11.53 -29.01 -6.81
C ASP A 431 -11.99 -27.66 -6.25
N ALA A 432 -12.95 -27.00 -6.92
CA ALA A 432 -13.56 -25.76 -6.45
C ALA A 432 -14.26 -25.93 -5.09
N ALA A 433 -14.99 -27.05 -4.89
CA ALA A 433 -15.65 -27.35 -3.63
C ALA A 433 -14.64 -27.63 -2.51
N GLU A 434 -13.55 -28.33 -2.79
CA GLU A 434 -12.47 -28.60 -1.84
C GLU A 434 -11.79 -27.30 -1.40
N ILE A 435 -11.39 -26.45 -2.35
CA ILE A 435 -10.76 -25.14 -2.08
C ILE A 435 -11.69 -24.25 -1.24
N PHE A 436 -12.95 -24.12 -1.64
CA PHE A 436 -13.91 -23.32 -0.91
C PHE A 436 -14.06 -23.82 0.54
N SER A 437 -14.22 -25.13 0.69
CA SER A 437 -14.35 -25.76 2.01
C SER A 437 -13.10 -25.52 2.88
N GLU A 438 -11.91 -25.69 2.34
CA GLU A 438 -10.65 -25.54 3.06
C GLU A 438 -10.36 -24.08 3.41
N HIS A 439 -10.46 -23.16 2.43
CA HIS A 439 -9.93 -21.80 2.56
C HIS A 439 -10.96 -20.72 2.89
N LEU A 440 -12.27 -20.99 2.72
CA LEU A 440 -13.35 -20.08 3.11
C LEU A 440 -14.26 -20.69 4.18
N GLY A 441 -14.76 -21.89 3.93
CA GLY A 441 -15.72 -22.55 4.83
C GLY A 441 -15.15 -22.89 6.19
N SER A 442 -13.90 -23.39 6.25
CA SER A 442 -13.24 -23.84 7.48
C SER A 442 -12.22 -22.86 8.05
N VAL A 443 -12.21 -21.61 7.61
CA VAL A 443 -11.31 -20.58 8.17
C VAL A 443 -11.41 -20.55 9.68
N SER A 444 -10.29 -20.78 10.37
CA SER A 444 -10.17 -20.81 11.84
C SER A 444 -9.49 -19.54 12.38
N THR A 445 -9.31 -19.46 13.68
CA THR A 445 -8.60 -18.38 14.38
C THR A 445 -7.16 -18.74 14.73
N ASP A 446 -6.58 -19.74 14.07
CA ASP A 446 -5.18 -20.09 14.19
C ASP A 446 -4.26 -18.99 13.61
N ASN A 447 -3.00 -19.01 13.98
CA ASN A 447 -1.98 -18.04 13.50
C ASN A 447 -2.42 -16.59 13.66
N MET A 448 -2.91 -16.23 14.85
CA MET A 448 -3.33 -14.88 15.21
C MET A 448 -2.84 -14.50 16.61
N ILE A 449 -2.57 -13.20 16.80
CA ILE A 449 -2.26 -12.61 18.09
C ILE A 449 -3.16 -11.38 18.30
N ASP A 450 -3.97 -11.37 19.37
CA ASP A 450 -4.55 -10.14 19.92
C ASP A 450 -3.46 -9.48 20.77
N CYS A 451 -2.84 -8.41 20.24
CA CYS A 451 -1.57 -7.88 20.71
C CYS A 451 -1.70 -7.22 22.09
N THR A 452 -0.98 -7.75 23.05
CA THR A 452 -0.68 -7.06 24.31
C THR A 452 0.40 -5.98 24.07
N GLU A 453 0.67 -5.16 25.09
CA GLU A 453 1.79 -4.21 25.05
C GLU A 453 3.14 -4.95 24.87
N ARG A 454 3.29 -6.12 25.50
CA ARG A 454 4.47 -6.96 25.36
C ARG A 454 4.68 -7.41 23.91
N ASP A 455 3.61 -7.81 23.22
CA ASP A 455 3.69 -8.25 21.82
C ASP A 455 4.07 -7.11 20.90
N ARG A 456 3.45 -5.94 21.06
CA ARG A 456 3.83 -4.73 20.31
C ARG A 456 5.29 -4.34 20.52
N ASN A 457 5.78 -4.38 21.76
CA ASN A 457 7.18 -4.11 22.08
C ASN A 457 8.14 -5.13 21.46
N ARG A 458 7.77 -6.42 21.46
CA ARG A 458 8.54 -7.48 20.79
C ARG A 458 8.66 -7.23 19.30
N ILE A 459 7.53 -7.00 18.64
CA ILE A 459 7.48 -6.73 17.19
C ILE A 459 8.26 -5.45 16.84
N PHE A 460 8.09 -4.39 17.61
CA PHE A 460 8.83 -3.14 17.43
C PHE A 460 10.35 -3.36 17.46
N ASN A 461 10.83 -4.13 18.41
CA ASN A 461 12.25 -4.41 18.60
C ASN A 461 12.87 -5.21 17.45
N LEU A 462 12.09 -5.98 16.69
CA LEU A 462 12.59 -6.68 15.49
C LEU A 462 13.16 -5.71 14.44
N GLY A 463 12.70 -4.46 14.41
CA GLY A 463 13.23 -3.45 13.51
C GLY A 463 14.60 -2.88 13.90
N TYR A 464 15.10 -3.12 15.11
CA TYR A 464 16.32 -2.49 15.61
C TYR A 464 17.54 -2.78 14.73
N TYR A 465 17.83 -4.05 14.46
CA TYR A 465 19.02 -4.41 13.68
C TYR A 465 18.98 -3.87 12.27
N THR A 466 17.81 -3.94 11.61
CA THR A 466 17.67 -3.41 10.25
C THR A 466 17.88 -1.90 10.23
N TRP A 467 17.21 -1.16 11.09
CA TRP A 467 17.18 0.29 10.95
C TRP A 467 18.35 0.99 11.66
N VAL A 468 18.71 0.56 12.87
CA VAL A 468 19.77 1.22 13.63
C VAL A 468 21.13 0.70 13.20
N GLU A 469 21.34 -0.63 13.23
CA GLU A 469 22.67 -1.21 12.99
C GLU A 469 23.04 -1.27 11.50
N GLN A 470 22.09 -1.58 10.61
CA GLN A 470 22.41 -1.78 9.19
C GLN A 470 22.13 -0.54 8.33
N GLN A 471 21.06 0.21 8.62
CA GLN A 471 20.66 1.36 7.83
C GLN A 471 21.03 2.71 8.46
N GLY A 472 21.66 2.71 9.65
CA GLY A 472 22.21 3.89 10.30
C GLY A 472 21.18 4.88 10.83
N THR A 473 19.92 4.46 11.02
CA THR A 473 18.89 5.31 11.66
C THR A 473 19.32 5.62 13.10
N PRO A 474 19.37 6.88 13.52
CA PRO A 474 19.70 7.22 14.90
C PRO A 474 18.77 6.54 15.90
N LEU A 475 19.33 5.98 16.99
CA LEU A 475 18.55 5.28 18.01
C LEU A 475 17.42 6.15 18.59
N ALA A 476 17.67 7.46 18.77
CA ALA A 476 16.66 8.38 19.27
C ALA A 476 15.45 8.50 18.34
N VAL A 477 15.68 8.51 17.02
CA VAL A 477 14.63 8.50 16.00
C VAL A 477 13.88 7.18 16.01
N PHE A 478 14.61 6.07 16.09
CA PHE A 478 14.00 4.73 16.17
C PHE A 478 13.07 4.63 17.39
N GLU A 479 13.52 5.01 18.58
CA GLU A 479 12.75 4.95 19.83
C GLU A 479 11.57 5.95 19.86
N ALA A 480 11.69 7.13 19.23
CA ALA A 480 10.60 8.12 19.18
C ALA A 480 9.30 7.55 18.59
N ARG A 481 9.39 6.58 17.70
CA ARG A 481 8.24 5.90 17.08
C ARG A 481 7.38 5.08 18.05
N ARG A 482 7.83 4.85 19.29
CA ARG A 482 7.01 4.24 20.34
C ARG A 482 5.87 5.15 20.76
N SER A 483 6.06 6.47 20.64
CA SER A 483 5.08 7.45 21.06
C SER A 483 4.10 7.82 19.95
N GLN A 484 2.80 7.83 20.24
CA GLN A 484 1.79 8.33 19.31
C GLN A 484 1.91 9.84 19.05
N SER A 485 2.63 10.60 19.89
CA SER A 485 2.96 12.02 19.60
C SER A 485 3.88 12.15 18.39
N PHE A 486 4.88 11.26 18.23
CA PHE A 486 5.72 11.19 17.03
C PHE A 486 4.86 11.02 15.76
N TRP A 487 3.94 10.06 15.75
CA TRP A 487 3.09 9.80 14.59
C TRP A 487 2.12 10.94 14.29
N ARG A 488 1.59 11.63 15.30
CA ARG A 488 0.80 12.85 15.11
C ARG A 488 1.62 13.96 14.44
N THR A 489 2.88 14.14 14.85
CA THR A 489 3.79 15.10 14.22
C THR A 489 4.04 14.74 12.76
N VAL A 490 4.34 13.47 12.45
CA VAL A 490 4.51 12.98 11.08
C VAL A 490 3.28 13.28 10.21
N ARG A 491 2.08 12.97 10.70
CA ARG A 491 0.81 13.23 9.96
C ARG A 491 0.53 14.71 9.75
N GLY A 492 1.04 15.57 10.63
CA GLY A 492 0.96 17.03 10.51
C GLY A 492 1.68 17.60 9.28
N PHE A 493 2.50 16.82 8.57
CA PHE A 493 3.17 17.27 7.34
C PHE A 493 2.23 17.37 6.14
N ALA A 494 1.11 16.66 6.08
CA ALA A 494 0.20 16.72 4.93
C ALA A 494 -0.23 18.17 4.59
N PRO A 495 -0.81 18.98 5.51
CA PRO A 495 -1.16 20.35 5.20
C PRO A 495 0.06 21.26 4.93
N VAL A 496 1.22 20.95 5.50
CA VAL A 496 2.47 21.69 5.21
C VAL A 496 2.88 21.46 3.76
N TRP A 497 2.87 20.21 3.32
CA TRP A 497 3.18 19.87 1.93
C TRP A 497 2.14 20.40 0.94
N ASP A 498 0.85 20.43 1.30
CA ASP A 498 -0.19 21.03 0.46
C ASP A 498 0.07 22.52 0.19
N ASN A 499 0.54 23.26 1.20
CA ASN A 499 0.96 24.66 1.02
C ASN A 499 2.19 24.75 0.10
N LEU A 500 3.22 23.93 0.31
CA LEU A 500 4.42 23.92 -0.53
C LEU A 500 4.10 23.51 -1.99
N ILE A 501 3.20 22.54 -2.22
CA ILE A 501 2.71 22.17 -3.55
C ILE A 501 2.04 23.37 -4.22
N THR A 502 1.19 24.08 -3.48
CA THR A 502 0.48 25.26 -3.97
C THR A 502 1.47 26.36 -4.38
N GLU A 503 2.47 26.65 -3.55
CA GLU A 503 3.53 27.62 -3.85
C GLU A 503 4.38 27.17 -5.05
N PHE A 504 4.74 25.89 -5.11
CA PHE A 504 5.47 25.31 -6.24
C PHE A 504 4.71 25.47 -7.56
N ASN A 505 3.43 25.09 -7.59
CA ASN A 505 2.58 25.27 -8.77
C ASN A 505 2.45 26.74 -9.20
N GLN A 506 2.41 27.70 -8.25
CA GLN A 506 2.42 29.13 -8.55
C GLN A 506 3.73 29.58 -9.19
N ARG A 507 4.88 29.05 -8.73
CA ARG A 507 6.19 29.32 -9.36
C ARG A 507 6.23 28.76 -10.80
N VAL A 508 5.76 27.52 -11.01
CA VAL A 508 5.63 26.90 -12.34
C VAL A 508 4.78 27.78 -13.28
N ALA A 509 3.62 28.22 -12.83
CA ALA A 509 2.72 29.06 -13.63
C ALA A 509 3.30 30.45 -14.00
N ARG A 510 4.15 31.01 -13.14
CA ARG A 510 4.87 32.27 -13.44
C ARG A 510 5.98 32.08 -14.46
N PHE A 511 6.62 30.93 -14.47
CA PHE A 511 7.69 30.60 -15.42
C PHE A 511 7.16 30.37 -16.86
N THR A 512 5.89 29.97 -16.96
CA THR A 512 5.23 29.70 -18.26
C THR A 512 4.67 30.96 -18.94
N LYS A 513 4.61 32.10 -18.21
CA LYS A 513 4.21 33.42 -18.76
C LYS A 513 5.39 34.18 -19.27
#